data_1de4b7da630cfe149abeb27b6d3f4b88
#
_entry.id   1de4b7da630cfe149abeb27b6d3f4b88
#
_cell.length_a   1.000
_cell.length_b   1.000
_cell.length_c   1.000
_cell.angle_alpha   90.00
_cell.angle_beta   90.00
_cell.angle_gamma   90.00
#
_symmetry.space_group_name_H-M   'P 1'
#
loop_
_entity.id
_entity.type
_entity.pdbx_description
1 polymer ?
#
loop_
_entity_poly.entity_id
_entity_poly.type
_entity_poly.pdbx_seq_one_letter_code
_entity_poly.pdbx_strand_id
1 'polypeptide(L)'
;MKTSNFKIYKGDNGVAICIYPPRDWSGARFPALEPPRKLFFARKADQINDEEYEKRYRDEVLSKLDPKIIYETLRGQVLLCWEPAIFDDRGNVINSGNGFCHRHIISQWLFENLGIIVKEWDPLDEIPKDKSMPLF
;
A
#
# COMPACT_ATOMS: atom_id res chain seq x y z
N MET A 1 -6.27 8.83 1.54
CA MET A 1 -5.19 7.82 1.54
C MET A 1 -5.30 6.95 0.30
N LYS A 2 -4.19 6.67 -0.32
CA LYS A 2 -4.07 5.74 -1.45
C LYS A 2 -2.84 4.88 -1.26
N THR A 3 -2.66 3.89 -2.12
CA THR A 3 -1.46 3.05 -2.13
C THR A 3 -0.80 3.11 -3.51
N SER A 4 0.50 2.90 -3.59
CA SER A 4 1.22 2.84 -4.85
C SER A 4 2.59 2.18 -4.66
N ASN A 5 3.45 2.32 -5.64
CA ASN A 5 4.82 1.83 -5.56
C ASN A 5 5.81 2.94 -5.97
N PHE A 6 7.08 2.75 -5.61
CA PHE A 6 8.10 3.78 -5.83
C PHE A 6 8.40 4.04 -7.30
N LYS A 7 8.09 3.11 -8.18
CA LYS A 7 8.37 3.28 -9.60
C LYS A 7 7.47 4.30 -10.27
N ILE A 8 6.18 4.28 -9.93
CA ILE A 8 5.21 5.10 -10.64
C ILE A 8 4.78 6.34 -9.87
N TYR A 9 4.76 6.30 -8.54
CA TYR A 9 4.36 7.49 -7.78
C TYR A 9 5.56 8.40 -7.53
N LYS A 10 5.50 9.61 -8.06
CA LYS A 10 6.57 10.62 -7.93
C LYS A 10 6.08 11.89 -7.24
N GLY A 11 4.92 11.85 -6.61
CA GLY A 11 4.37 13.02 -5.92
C GLY A 11 5.02 13.25 -4.55
N ASP A 12 4.52 14.26 -3.84
CA ASP A 12 5.10 14.73 -2.59
C ASP A 12 4.49 14.10 -1.34
N ASN A 13 3.43 13.32 -1.48
CA ASN A 13 2.69 12.78 -0.35
C ASN A 13 2.97 11.30 -0.12
N GLY A 14 4.11 10.80 -0.60
CA GLY A 14 4.47 9.40 -0.43
C GLY A 14 5.00 9.10 0.97
N VAL A 15 4.59 7.95 1.51
CA VAL A 15 5.07 7.44 2.80
C VAL A 15 5.54 6.01 2.59
N ALA A 16 6.81 5.75 2.85
CA ALA A 16 7.36 4.40 2.72
C ALA A 16 6.86 3.54 3.89
N ILE A 17 6.28 2.39 3.58
CA ILE A 17 5.81 1.41 4.57
C ILE A 17 6.54 0.08 4.44
N CYS A 18 7.65 0.05 3.72
CA CYS A 18 8.52 -1.12 3.57
C CYS A 18 9.80 -0.95 4.39
N ILE A 19 10.48 -2.06 4.67
CA ILE A 19 11.71 -2.04 5.46
C ILE A 19 12.84 -1.36 4.69
N TYR A 20 12.90 -1.59 3.38
CA TYR A 20 13.99 -1.10 2.54
C TYR A 20 13.46 -0.22 1.40
N PRO A 21 13.23 1.08 1.66
CA PRO A 21 12.87 2.00 0.57
C PRO A 21 14.04 2.20 -0.38
N PRO A 22 13.83 2.89 -1.52
CA PRO A 22 14.95 3.21 -2.42
C PRO A 22 16.08 3.89 -1.67
N ARG A 23 17.31 3.66 -2.14
CA ARG A 23 18.51 4.18 -1.48
C ARG A 23 18.48 5.70 -1.33
N ASP A 24 17.91 6.40 -2.29
CA ASP A 24 17.80 7.87 -2.30
C ASP A 24 16.49 8.39 -1.70
N TRP A 25 15.72 7.52 -1.05
CA TRP A 25 14.44 7.93 -0.45
C TRP A 25 14.67 8.94 0.67
N SER A 26 14.12 10.14 0.51
CA SER A 26 14.18 11.20 1.51
C SER A 26 12.80 11.59 2.04
N GLY A 27 11.74 10.90 1.60
CA GLY A 27 10.39 11.16 2.04
C GLY A 27 10.07 10.55 3.40
N ALA A 28 8.82 10.64 3.79
CA ALA A 28 8.35 10.11 5.06
C ALA A 28 8.40 8.58 5.09
N ARG A 29 8.52 8.05 6.30
CA ARG A 29 8.44 6.61 6.57
C ARG A 29 7.47 6.40 7.73
N PHE A 30 6.80 5.26 7.72
CA PHE A 30 5.88 4.92 8.80
C PHE A 30 6.18 3.51 9.30
N PRO A 31 7.15 3.39 10.24
CA PRO A 31 7.63 2.09 10.69
C PRO A 31 6.57 1.17 11.29
N ALA A 32 5.51 1.73 11.87
CA ALA A 32 4.46 0.92 12.49
C ALA A 32 3.76 -0.01 11.50
N LEU A 33 3.80 0.31 10.20
CA LEU A 33 3.20 -0.53 9.15
C LEU A 33 4.21 -1.42 8.43
N GLU A 34 5.49 -1.31 8.76
CA GLU A 34 6.50 -2.17 8.16
C GLU A 34 6.31 -3.62 8.63
N PRO A 35 6.50 -4.60 7.75
CA PRO A 35 6.47 -5.98 8.20
C PRO A 35 7.68 -6.30 9.08
N PRO A 36 7.55 -7.20 10.07
CA PRO A 36 8.72 -7.67 10.80
C PRO A 36 9.75 -8.29 9.85
N ARG A 37 11.03 -8.12 10.15
CA ARG A 37 12.11 -8.65 9.30
C ARG A 37 11.98 -10.16 9.05
N LYS A 38 11.65 -10.92 10.09
CA LYS A 38 11.45 -12.35 9.94
C LYS A 38 10.38 -12.70 8.92
N LEU A 39 9.26 -11.97 8.98
CA LEU A 39 8.15 -12.18 8.07
C LEU A 39 8.54 -11.82 6.63
N PHE A 40 9.20 -10.68 6.46
CA PHE A 40 9.68 -10.21 5.17
C PHE A 40 10.61 -11.25 4.51
N PHE A 41 11.61 -11.72 5.25
CA PHE A 41 12.58 -12.66 4.70
C PHE A 41 11.99 -14.05 4.48
N ALA A 42 11.05 -14.49 5.32
CA ALA A 42 10.37 -15.76 5.12
C ALA A 42 9.61 -15.78 3.80
N ARG A 43 8.91 -14.69 3.47
CA ARG A 43 8.19 -14.58 2.19
C ARG A 43 9.18 -14.50 1.03
N LYS A 44 10.24 -13.73 1.18
CA LYS A 44 11.25 -13.56 0.12
C LYS A 44 11.97 -14.86 -0.20
N ALA A 45 12.17 -15.71 0.79
CA ALA A 45 12.83 -17.01 0.63
C ALA A 45 11.84 -18.13 0.28
N ASP A 46 10.60 -17.79 -0.05
CA ASP A 46 9.54 -18.76 -0.36
C ASP A 46 9.28 -19.80 0.74
N GLN A 47 9.54 -19.42 1.99
CA GLN A 47 9.29 -20.32 3.12
C GLN A 47 7.84 -20.31 3.56
N ILE A 48 7.09 -19.28 3.18
CA ILE A 48 5.66 -19.13 3.47
C ILE A 48 4.94 -18.65 2.22
N ASN A 49 3.66 -18.97 2.13
CA ASN A 49 2.83 -18.50 1.02
C ASN A 49 2.15 -17.17 1.37
N ASP A 50 1.35 -16.64 0.43
CA ASP A 50 0.66 -15.36 0.61
C ASP A 50 -0.32 -15.39 1.78
N GLU A 51 -1.05 -16.50 1.95
CA GLU A 51 -2.03 -16.63 3.03
C GLU A 51 -1.36 -16.61 4.40
N GLU A 52 -0.25 -17.32 4.55
CA GLU A 52 0.50 -17.34 5.79
C GLU A 52 1.10 -15.96 6.09
N TYR A 53 1.63 -15.29 5.07
CA TYR A 53 2.14 -13.94 5.22
C TYR A 53 1.03 -13.00 5.70
N GLU A 54 -0.12 -13.02 5.05
CA GLU A 54 -1.22 -12.13 5.42
C GLU A 54 -1.67 -12.37 6.86
N LYS A 55 -1.83 -13.63 7.24
CA LYS A 55 -2.23 -13.99 8.60
C LYS A 55 -1.24 -13.44 9.62
N ARG A 56 0.04 -13.65 9.39
CA ARG A 56 1.09 -13.20 10.29
C ARG A 56 1.18 -11.67 10.33
N TYR A 57 1.06 -11.02 9.19
CA TYR A 57 1.08 -9.55 9.15
C TYR A 57 -0.09 -8.98 9.95
N ARG A 58 -1.28 -9.55 9.80
CA ARG A 58 -2.43 -9.12 10.57
C ARG A 58 -2.24 -9.35 12.06
N ASP A 59 -1.71 -10.48 12.44
CA ASP A 59 -1.53 -10.83 13.85
C ASP A 59 -0.38 -10.06 14.50
N GLU A 60 0.72 -9.87 13.80
CA GLU A 60 1.93 -9.29 14.38
C GLU A 60 1.99 -7.77 14.25
N VAL A 61 1.31 -7.20 13.25
CA VAL A 61 1.34 -5.76 12.98
C VAL A 61 -0.03 -5.13 13.20
N LEU A 62 -1.02 -5.49 12.39
CA LEU A 62 -2.29 -4.77 12.38
C LEU A 62 -3.09 -4.93 13.66
N SER A 63 -3.00 -6.09 14.32
CA SER A 63 -3.72 -6.33 15.58
C SER A 63 -3.30 -5.38 16.69
N LYS A 64 -2.14 -4.78 16.59
CA LYS A 64 -1.60 -3.85 17.59
C LYS A 64 -1.91 -2.39 17.28
N LEU A 65 -2.61 -2.13 16.19
CA LEU A 65 -2.88 -0.78 15.72
C LEU A 65 -4.37 -0.51 15.71
N ASP A 66 -4.72 0.77 15.93
CA ASP A 66 -6.10 1.23 15.82
C ASP A 66 -6.34 1.72 14.38
N PRO A 67 -7.22 1.09 13.62
CA PRO A 67 -7.44 1.47 12.23
C PRO A 67 -7.87 2.92 12.06
N LYS A 68 -8.65 3.45 12.99
CA LYS A 68 -9.09 4.85 12.93
C LYS A 68 -7.93 5.80 13.08
N ILE A 69 -7.03 5.53 14.03
CA ILE A 69 -5.84 6.37 14.25
C ILE A 69 -4.92 6.30 13.05
N ILE A 70 -4.71 5.10 12.50
CA ILE A 70 -3.87 4.93 11.32
C ILE A 70 -4.43 5.73 10.14
N TYR A 71 -5.73 5.62 9.89
CA TYR A 71 -6.35 6.35 8.78
C TYR A 71 -6.22 7.87 8.96
N GLU A 72 -6.51 8.38 10.15
CA GLU A 72 -6.41 9.81 10.41
C GLU A 72 -4.98 10.33 10.32
N THR A 73 -4.02 9.55 10.79
CA THR A 73 -2.60 9.93 10.75
C THR A 73 -2.08 10.00 9.32
N LEU A 74 -2.50 9.07 8.47
CA LEU A 74 -1.98 8.96 7.10
C LEU A 74 -2.92 9.54 6.05
N ARG A 75 -3.90 10.31 6.47
CA ARG A 75 -4.90 10.90 5.60
C ARG A 75 -4.24 11.78 4.56
N GLY A 76 -4.64 11.60 3.29
CA GLY A 76 -4.06 12.35 2.19
C GLY A 76 -2.71 11.85 1.71
N GLN A 77 -2.16 10.83 2.36
CA GLN A 77 -0.86 10.27 1.97
C GLN A 77 -1.02 9.10 1.02
N VAL A 78 0.07 8.73 0.34
CA VAL A 78 0.15 7.56 -0.53
C VAL A 78 1.15 6.58 0.08
N LEU A 79 0.67 5.41 0.47
CA LEU A 79 1.51 4.36 1.07
C LEU A 79 2.30 3.65 -0.03
N LEU A 80 3.61 3.60 0.11
CA LEU A 80 4.51 3.13 -0.95
C LEU A 80 5.26 1.86 -0.56
N CYS A 81 5.26 0.91 -1.48
CA CYS A 81 6.07 -0.31 -1.47
C CYS A 81 6.71 -0.48 -2.84
N TRP A 82 7.26 -1.67 -3.07
CA TRP A 82 7.99 -1.96 -4.31
C TRP A 82 7.16 -2.66 -5.39
N GLU A 83 6.25 -3.55 -5.02
CA GLU A 83 5.58 -4.43 -5.95
C GLU A 83 4.59 -3.68 -6.84
N PRO A 84 4.57 -3.96 -8.15
CA PRO A 84 3.57 -3.39 -9.03
C PRO A 84 2.20 -3.97 -8.70
N ALA A 85 1.16 -3.18 -8.87
CA ALA A 85 -0.21 -3.66 -8.69
C ALA A 85 -0.65 -4.47 -9.90
N ILE A 86 -1.40 -5.53 -9.64
CA ILE A 86 -2.02 -6.36 -10.67
C ILE A 86 -3.53 -6.22 -10.50
N PHE A 87 -4.25 -6.04 -11.61
CA PHE A 87 -5.68 -5.81 -11.59
C PHE A 87 -6.43 -6.91 -12.35
N ASP A 88 -7.64 -7.21 -11.90
CA ASP A 88 -8.54 -8.09 -12.64
C ASP A 88 -9.27 -7.31 -13.73
N ASP A 89 -10.17 -7.98 -14.47
CA ASP A 89 -10.90 -7.38 -15.58
C ASP A 89 -11.83 -6.24 -15.15
N ARG A 90 -12.17 -6.18 -13.86
CA ARG A 90 -13.05 -5.14 -13.31
C ARG A 90 -12.27 -3.99 -12.69
N GLY A 91 -10.94 -4.03 -12.76
CA GLY A 91 -10.09 -3.01 -12.17
C GLY A 91 -9.83 -3.18 -10.68
N ASN A 92 -10.18 -4.33 -10.11
CA ASN A 92 -9.88 -4.61 -8.70
C ASN A 92 -8.47 -5.15 -8.54
N VAL A 93 -7.79 -4.75 -7.47
CA VAL A 93 -6.45 -5.25 -7.18
C VAL A 93 -6.50 -6.73 -6.85
N ILE A 94 -5.61 -7.49 -7.47
CA ILE A 94 -5.37 -8.89 -7.14
C ILE A 94 -4.14 -8.95 -6.26
N ASN A 95 -4.32 -9.25 -4.96
CA ASN A 95 -3.20 -9.30 -4.02
C ASN A 95 -2.64 -10.72 -3.91
N SER A 96 -1.98 -11.16 -4.96
CA SER A 96 -1.36 -12.48 -4.99
C SER A 96 -0.21 -12.51 -5.99
N GLY A 97 0.65 -13.54 -5.90
CA GLY A 97 1.75 -13.73 -6.84
C GLY A 97 2.72 -12.54 -6.87
N ASN A 98 3.03 -12.09 -8.05
CA ASN A 98 3.99 -10.98 -8.25
C ASN A 98 3.44 -9.63 -7.81
N GLY A 99 2.13 -9.49 -7.66
CA GLY A 99 1.50 -8.27 -7.18
C GLY A 99 1.22 -8.28 -5.69
N PHE A 100 1.59 -9.35 -4.97
CA PHE A 100 1.34 -9.46 -3.54
C PHE A 100 2.13 -8.42 -2.76
N CYS A 101 1.45 -7.63 -1.96
CA CYS A 101 2.08 -6.60 -1.15
C CYS A 101 1.26 -6.31 0.09
N HIS A 102 1.93 -6.04 1.20
CA HIS A 102 1.24 -5.74 2.45
C HIS A 102 0.41 -4.45 2.38
N ARG A 103 0.71 -3.53 1.46
CA ARG A 103 -0.13 -2.33 1.32
C ARG A 103 -1.57 -2.67 0.97
N HIS A 104 -1.79 -3.74 0.22
CA HIS A 104 -3.15 -4.19 -0.12
C HIS A 104 -3.84 -4.86 1.08
N ILE A 105 -3.08 -5.49 1.97
CA ILE A 105 -3.61 -6.02 3.23
C ILE A 105 -4.09 -4.85 4.10
N ILE A 106 -3.34 -3.77 4.16
CA ILE A 106 -3.73 -2.56 4.88
C ILE A 106 -5.01 -1.98 4.31
N SER A 107 -5.12 -1.89 2.98
CA SER A 107 -6.31 -1.38 2.32
C SER A 107 -7.55 -2.21 2.69
N GLN A 108 -7.43 -3.53 2.66
CA GLN A 108 -8.53 -4.42 3.02
C GLN A 108 -8.88 -4.29 4.51
N TRP A 109 -7.90 -4.19 5.37
CA TRP A 109 -8.08 -4.01 6.81
C TRP A 109 -8.83 -2.72 7.13
N LEU A 110 -8.51 -1.63 6.46
CA LEU A 110 -9.22 -0.36 6.64
C LEU A 110 -10.66 -0.45 6.14
N PHE A 111 -10.88 -1.16 5.05
CA PHE A 111 -12.23 -1.39 4.56
C PHE A 111 -13.05 -2.23 5.54
N GLU A 112 -12.47 -3.30 6.07
CA GLU A 112 -13.16 -4.19 7.03
C GLU A 112 -13.54 -3.46 8.32
N ASN A 113 -12.69 -2.56 8.78
CA ASN A 113 -12.90 -1.89 10.07
C ASN A 113 -13.63 -0.56 9.98
N LEU A 114 -13.46 0.18 8.89
CA LEU A 114 -13.97 1.55 8.76
C LEU A 114 -14.90 1.75 7.56
N GLY A 115 -15.03 0.77 6.68
CA GLY A 115 -15.79 0.94 5.45
C GLY A 115 -15.15 1.89 4.45
N ILE A 116 -13.88 2.22 4.63
CA ILE A 116 -13.17 3.17 3.78
C ILE A 116 -12.48 2.42 2.65
N ILE A 117 -12.65 2.92 1.41
CA ILE A 117 -11.98 2.36 0.24
C ILE A 117 -10.68 3.11 0.01
N VAL A 118 -9.55 2.40 0.14
CA VAL A 118 -8.21 2.92 -0.14
C VAL A 118 -7.79 2.36 -1.50
N LYS A 119 -7.77 3.21 -2.50
CA LYS A 119 -7.49 2.79 -3.88
C LYS A 119 -6.00 2.80 -4.18
N GLU A 120 -5.61 1.97 -5.12
CA GLU A 120 -4.29 2.08 -5.73
C GLU A 120 -4.26 3.36 -6.56
N TRP A 121 -3.17 4.13 -6.45
CA TRP A 121 -3.02 5.43 -7.12
C TRP A 121 -2.96 5.25 -8.64
N ASP A 122 -3.71 6.11 -9.35
CA ASP A 122 -3.73 6.14 -10.80
C ASP A 122 -3.19 7.51 -11.24
N PRO A 123 -2.20 7.56 -12.15
CA PRO A 123 -1.69 8.82 -12.66
C PRO A 123 -2.76 9.74 -13.22
N LEU A 124 -3.83 9.18 -13.77
CA LEU A 124 -4.93 9.97 -14.33
C LEU A 124 -5.71 10.75 -13.26
N ASP A 125 -5.66 10.30 -12.00
CA ASP A 125 -6.34 10.99 -10.91
C ASP A 125 -5.69 12.34 -10.58
N GLU A 126 -4.45 12.54 -11.00
CA GLU A 126 -3.71 13.77 -10.72
C GLU A 126 -3.92 14.85 -11.78
N ILE A 127 -4.65 14.54 -12.84
CA ILE A 127 -4.93 15.51 -13.89
C ILE A 127 -6.11 16.38 -13.45
N PRO A 128 -5.94 17.72 -13.31
CA PRO A 128 -7.05 18.58 -12.95
C PRO A 128 -8.16 18.49 -13.98
N LYS A 129 -9.40 18.45 -13.49
CA LYS A 129 -10.56 18.26 -14.37
C LYS A 129 -10.71 19.36 -15.40
N ASP A 130 -10.39 20.61 -15.02
CA ASP A 130 -10.48 21.72 -15.96
C ASP A 130 -9.44 21.63 -17.06
N LYS A 131 -8.29 21.05 -16.81
CA LYS A 131 -7.26 20.81 -17.82
C LYS A 131 -7.51 19.54 -18.63
N SER A 132 -8.22 18.59 -18.08
CA SER A 132 -8.51 17.35 -18.79
C SER A 132 -9.69 17.46 -19.72
N MET A 133 -10.44 18.53 -19.64
CA MET A 133 -11.61 18.73 -20.51
C MET A 133 -11.19 19.29 -21.85
N PRO A 134 -11.53 18.63 -22.91
CA PRO A 134 -11.30 19.20 -24.22
C PRO A 134 -12.20 20.38 -24.39
N LEU A 135 -11.71 21.28 -25.13
CA LEU A 135 -12.42 22.49 -25.29
C LEU A 135 -13.16 22.51 -26.56
N PHE A 136 -13.45 21.74 -27.04
CA PHE A 136 -14.08 21.75 -28.15
C PHE A 136 -15.02 22.35 -28.35
#